data_8566a6eac7c76bbb95e4650518ef9cda
#
_entry.id   8566a6eac7c76bbb95e4650518ef9cda
#
_cell.length_a   1.000
_cell.length_b   1.000
_cell.length_c   1.000
_cell.angle_alpha   90.00
_cell.angle_beta   90.00
_cell.angle_gamma   90.00
#
_symmetry.space_group_name_H-M   'P 1'
#
loop_
_entity.id
_entity.type
_entity.pdbx_description
1 polymer ?
#
loop_
_entity_poly.entity_id
_entity_poly.type
_entity_poly.pdbx_seq_one_letter_code
_entity_poly.pdbx_strand_id
1 'polypeptide(L)'
;MTAAETPTPAGPQPPPLPADWRTREGALLGPWAMPAADSAGRLHPEPPHPFRSPYQRDRDRVVHSAAFRRLAHKTQVFTDYPGDYHRSRLTHTLEVTSIARTLARSLALNEDLVETLALAHDIGHPPLGHAGEDTLNELLENDGGFNHNRQALRIMTLLEQRYPGFPGLNLSQEVLDAQAVRARLPDAPPPLLEAQVVDAADSIAYDTHDADDAIELGFVSLDELLELPLVATAAASVGQRHGRLGPLALRRAVLHELVELQVAGLIETTTARLGQLGISSVTAVREASADGSRLVAHAATIAAGKRELEQFLFQQVYRSGQVMEVRRQAQGQLRQLFSWYCEHSREMPPRYRGRVESLGLRRSVADYIAGMTDRFLNRDVRRRLG
;
A
#
# COMPACT_ATOMS: atom_id res chain seq x y z
N MET A 1 -43.31 -62.96 -17.35
CA MET A 1 -43.69 -61.56 -17.56
C MET A 1 -42.78 -60.73 -16.69
N THR A 2 -41.73 -60.21 -17.25
CA THR A 2 -40.74 -59.32 -16.60
C THR A 2 -41.27 -57.89 -16.71
N ALA A 3 -41.47 -57.25 -15.54
CA ALA A 3 -41.86 -55.84 -15.47
C ALA A 3 -40.76 -54.96 -16.05
N ALA A 4 -41.10 -54.14 -17.03
CA ALA A 4 -40.23 -53.15 -17.58
C ALA A 4 -40.09 -51.97 -16.55
N GLU A 5 -38.88 -51.74 -16.05
CA GLU A 5 -38.55 -50.57 -15.26
C GLU A 5 -38.65 -49.30 -16.13
N THR A 6 -39.54 -48.40 -15.80
CA THR A 6 -39.65 -47.07 -16.40
C THR A 6 -38.43 -46.24 -15.98
N PRO A 7 -37.69 -45.61 -16.91
CA PRO A 7 -36.57 -44.78 -16.53
C PRO A 7 -37.03 -43.54 -15.75
N THR A 8 -36.43 -43.33 -14.59
CA THR A 8 -36.61 -42.12 -13.78
C THR A 8 -36.25 -40.90 -14.61
N PRO A 9 -37.09 -39.85 -14.67
CA PRO A 9 -36.75 -38.63 -15.38
C PRO A 9 -35.51 -38.00 -14.78
N ALA A 10 -34.53 -37.69 -15.65
CA ALA A 10 -33.34 -36.96 -15.27
C ALA A 10 -33.75 -35.64 -14.59
N GLY A 11 -33.32 -35.44 -13.34
CA GLY A 11 -33.57 -34.19 -12.61
C GLY A 11 -33.01 -32.97 -13.38
N PRO A 12 -33.45 -31.76 -13.08
CA PRO A 12 -32.98 -30.55 -13.76
C PRO A 12 -31.46 -30.50 -13.70
N GLN A 13 -30.83 -30.36 -14.86
CA GLN A 13 -29.38 -30.19 -14.93
C GLN A 13 -29.00 -28.91 -14.18
N PRO A 14 -27.96 -28.92 -13.35
CA PRO A 14 -27.49 -27.70 -12.70
C PRO A 14 -27.13 -26.66 -13.75
N PRO A 15 -27.37 -25.36 -13.51
CA PRO A 15 -27.00 -24.32 -14.46
C PRO A 15 -25.50 -24.43 -14.78
N PRO A 16 -25.08 -24.07 -16.02
CA PRO A 16 -23.68 -24.12 -16.39
C PRO A 16 -22.87 -23.25 -15.42
N LEU A 17 -21.75 -23.75 -14.93
CA LEU A 17 -20.85 -23.00 -14.09
C LEU A 17 -20.49 -21.69 -14.82
N PRO A 18 -20.42 -20.55 -14.09
CA PRO A 18 -19.99 -19.29 -14.69
C PRO A 18 -18.62 -19.49 -15.37
N ALA A 19 -18.38 -18.72 -16.43
CA ALA A 19 -17.10 -18.72 -17.14
C ALA A 19 -15.93 -18.67 -16.15
N ASP A 20 -14.87 -19.39 -16.42
CA ASP A 20 -13.70 -19.40 -15.57
C ASP A 20 -13.12 -17.99 -15.43
N TRP A 21 -12.22 -17.79 -14.47
CA TRP A 21 -11.65 -16.48 -14.21
C TRP A 21 -10.87 -15.91 -15.41
N ARG A 22 -10.29 -16.75 -16.28
CA ARG A 22 -9.56 -16.34 -17.49
C ARG A 22 -10.49 -15.67 -18.49
N THR A 23 -11.63 -16.31 -18.76
CA THR A 23 -12.64 -15.77 -19.69
C THR A 23 -13.19 -14.43 -19.19
N ARG A 24 -13.46 -14.33 -17.89
CA ARG A 24 -13.95 -13.07 -17.29
C ARG A 24 -12.88 -11.98 -17.35
N GLU A 25 -11.65 -12.31 -17.00
CA GLU A 25 -10.52 -11.38 -17.03
C GLU A 25 -10.28 -10.86 -18.46
N GLY A 26 -10.20 -11.77 -19.46
CA GLY A 26 -9.98 -11.40 -20.85
C GLY A 26 -11.06 -10.50 -21.46
N ALA A 27 -12.29 -10.51 -20.90
CA ALA A 27 -13.37 -9.62 -21.34
C ALA A 27 -13.28 -8.19 -20.73
N LEU A 28 -12.49 -8.00 -19.68
CA LEU A 28 -12.41 -6.74 -18.91
C LEU A 28 -11.10 -5.98 -19.12
N LEU A 29 -10.01 -6.68 -19.46
CA LEU A 29 -8.69 -6.08 -19.55
C LEU A 29 -8.47 -5.32 -20.85
N GLY A 30 -7.86 -4.15 -20.73
CA GLY A 30 -7.25 -3.44 -21.86
C GLY A 30 -5.96 -4.15 -22.32
N PRO A 31 -5.48 -3.87 -23.53
CA PRO A 31 -4.29 -4.54 -24.07
C PRO A 31 -3.00 -4.22 -23.32
N TRP A 32 -2.99 -3.15 -22.56
CA TRP A 32 -1.87 -2.70 -21.72
C TRP A 32 -1.87 -3.27 -20.30
N ALA A 33 -2.94 -3.98 -19.91
CA ALA A 33 -3.07 -4.57 -18.59
C ALA A 33 -2.36 -5.92 -18.51
N MET A 34 -1.83 -6.26 -17.32
CA MET A 34 -1.15 -7.53 -17.08
C MET A 34 -2.14 -8.67 -16.86
N PRO A 35 -2.32 -9.62 -17.83
CA PRO A 35 -3.22 -10.74 -17.64
C PRO A 35 -2.63 -11.74 -16.63
N ALA A 36 -3.47 -12.28 -15.75
CA ALA A 36 -3.02 -13.28 -14.77
C ALA A 36 -2.62 -14.62 -15.44
N ALA A 37 -3.12 -14.86 -16.65
CA ALA A 37 -2.73 -16.02 -17.45
C ALA A 37 -1.27 -15.96 -17.93
N ASP A 38 -0.73 -14.75 -18.11
CA ASP A 38 0.64 -14.47 -18.58
C ASP A 38 1.62 -14.21 -17.42
N SER A 39 1.20 -14.50 -16.19
CA SER A 39 2.07 -14.33 -15.02
C SER A 39 3.36 -15.15 -15.16
N ALA A 40 4.49 -14.54 -14.86
CA ALA A 40 5.80 -15.21 -14.80
C ALA A 40 5.88 -16.28 -13.69
N GLY A 41 4.84 -16.39 -12.86
CA GLY A 41 4.72 -17.44 -11.85
C GLY A 41 5.35 -17.05 -10.51
N ARG A 42 5.83 -18.05 -9.78
CA ARG A 42 6.29 -17.95 -8.39
C ARG A 42 7.69 -18.54 -8.25
N LEU A 43 8.46 -18.03 -7.30
CA LEU A 43 9.79 -18.56 -6.99
C LEU A 43 9.73 -20.06 -6.61
N HIS A 44 8.72 -20.44 -5.81
CA HIS A 44 8.44 -21.84 -5.49
C HIS A 44 7.20 -22.28 -6.27
N PRO A 45 7.34 -23.12 -7.32
CA PRO A 45 6.24 -23.54 -8.16
C PRO A 45 5.14 -24.26 -7.36
N GLU A 46 3.89 -23.93 -7.66
CA GLU A 46 2.72 -24.54 -7.06
C GLU A 46 1.67 -24.84 -8.14
N PRO A 47 0.87 -25.89 -7.98
CA PRO A 47 -0.20 -26.19 -8.93
C PRO A 47 -1.20 -25.02 -9.04
N PRO A 48 -1.76 -24.78 -10.23
CA PRO A 48 -2.78 -23.77 -10.43
C PRO A 48 -4.01 -24.05 -9.57
N HIS A 49 -4.67 -23.00 -9.12
CA HIS A 49 -5.89 -23.13 -8.34
C HIS A 49 -7.11 -23.21 -9.30
N PRO A 50 -8.09 -24.10 -9.06
CA PRO A 50 -9.21 -24.29 -10.00
C PRO A 50 -10.12 -23.06 -10.12
N PHE A 51 -10.23 -22.22 -9.09
CA PHE A 51 -11.21 -21.13 -9.04
C PHE A 51 -10.59 -19.71 -8.88
N ARG A 52 -9.30 -19.61 -8.54
CA ARG A 52 -8.64 -18.34 -8.27
C ARG A 52 -7.49 -18.09 -9.22
N SER A 53 -7.39 -16.86 -9.72
CA SER A 53 -6.22 -16.39 -10.45
C SER A 53 -4.96 -16.39 -9.54
N PRO A 54 -3.74 -16.35 -10.12
CA PRO A 54 -2.52 -16.14 -9.35
C PRO A 54 -2.59 -14.93 -8.42
N TYR A 55 -3.13 -13.79 -8.89
CA TYR A 55 -3.21 -12.54 -8.12
C TYR A 55 -4.25 -12.60 -6.99
N GLN A 56 -5.39 -13.29 -7.20
CA GLN A 56 -6.34 -13.54 -6.11
C GLN A 56 -5.73 -14.38 -5.00
N ARG A 57 -4.88 -15.36 -5.34
CA ARG A 57 -4.13 -16.13 -4.34
C ARG A 57 -3.12 -15.26 -3.60
N ASP A 58 -2.47 -14.33 -4.29
CA ASP A 58 -1.52 -13.40 -3.68
C ASP A 58 -2.19 -12.45 -2.71
N ARG A 59 -3.33 -11.88 -3.10
CA ARG A 59 -4.16 -11.07 -2.22
C ARG A 59 -4.47 -11.80 -0.91
N ASP A 60 -4.96 -13.04 -1.02
CA ASP A 60 -5.27 -13.85 0.16
C ASP A 60 -4.03 -14.09 1.03
N ARG A 61 -2.86 -14.32 0.42
CA ARG A 61 -1.59 -14.50 1.13
C ARG A 61 -1.16 -13.25 1.89
N VAL A 62 -1.31 -12.08 1.27
CA VAL A 62 -1.02 -10.78 1.91
C VAL A 62 -1.97 -10.56 3.08
N VAL A 63 -3.28 -10.62 2.86
CA VAL A 63 -4.31 -10.36 3.88
C VAL A 63 -4.18 -11.29 5.09
N HIS A 64 -3.84 -12.56 4.84
CA HIS A 64 -3.65 -13.54 5.90
C HIS A 64 -2.25 -13.50 6.54
N SER A 65 -1.33 -12.66 6.12
CA SER A 65 0.00 -12.51 6.72
C SER A 65 -0.06 -11.88 8.11
N ALA A 66 0.93 -12.17 8.95
CA ALA A 66 1.05 -11.50 10.24
C ALA A 66 1.45 -10.03 10.07
N ALA A 67 2.21 -9.70 9.02
CA ALA A 67 2.62 -8.34 8.71
C ALA A 67 1.41 -7.46 8.41
N PHE A 68 0.49 -7.90 7.55
CA PHE A 68 -0.73 -7.17 7.21
C PHE A 68 -1.62 -6.92 8.44
N ARG A 69 -1.87 -7.96 9.27
CA ARG A 69 -2.66 -7.78 10.49
C ARG A 69 -2.10 -6.76 11.47
N ARG A 70 -0.77 -6.57 11.49
CA ARG A 70 -0.11 -5.60 12.37
C ARG A 70 -0.31 -4.16 11.93
N LEU A 71 -0.67 -3.90 10.68
CA LEU A 71 -1.02 -2.56 10.19
C LEU A 71 -2.16 -1.92 10.99
N ALA A 72 -3.08 -2.73 11.53
CA ALA A 72 -4.15 -2.25 12.40
C ALA A 72 -3.66 -1.55 13.70
N HIS A 73 -2.41 -1.81 14.09
CA HIS A 73 -1.82 -1.28 15.32
C HIS A 73 -0.49 -0.55 15.07
N LYS A 74 -0.31 -0.05 13.86
CA LYS A 74 0.76 0.88 13.47
C LYS A 74 0.13 2.19 13.06
N THR A 75 0.62 3.28 13.62
CA THR A 75 0.13 4.63 13.33
C THR A 75 0.55 5.04 11.92
N GLN A 76 -0.32 5.78 11.22
CA GLN A 76 0.01 6.33 9.91
C GLN A 76 0.96 7.54 10.06
N VAL A 77 0.53 8.59 10.73
CA VAL A 77 1.29 9.84 10.84
C VAL A 77 1.43 10.32 12.28
N PHE A 78 0.34 10.39 13.03
CA PHE A 78 0.30 11.03 14.35
C PHE A 78 0.33 9.97 15.45
N THR A 79 1.53 9.76 16.05
CA THR A 79 1.71 8.88 17.21
C THR A 79 1.33 9.60 18.50
N ASP A 80 0.68 8.86 19.42
CA ASP A 80 0.40 9.29 20.82
C ASP A 80 -0.52 10.52 20.98
N TYR A 81 -1.39 10.84 20.01
CA TYR A 81 -2.46 11.83 20.24
C TYR A 81 -3.65 11.20 20.95
N PRO A 82 -4.30 11.87 21.91
CA PRO A 82 -5.46 11.33 22.61
C PRO A 82 -6.69 11.27 21.69
N GLY A 83 -7.36 10.12 21.66
CA GLY A 83 -8.61 9.90 20.91
C GLY A 83 -8.69 8.51 20.28
N ASP A 84 -9.90 8.09 19.90
CA ASP A 84 -10.16 6.79 19.26
C ASP A 84 -10.18 6.84 17.72
N TYR A 85 -9.97 8.04 17.14
CA TYR A 85 -10.12 8.31 15.69
C TYR A 85 -8.80 8.30 14.92
N HIS A 86 -7.74 7.74 15.48
CA HIS A 86 -6.45 7.72 14.78
C HIS A 86 -6.49 6.77 13.59
N ARG A 87 -6.16 7.32 12.41
CA ARG A 87 -5.98 6.52 11.20
C ARG A 87 -4.82 5.56 11.38
N SER A 88 -5.12 4.26 11.35
CA SER A 88 -4.10 3.21 11.33
C SER A 88 -3.57 2.99 9.91
N ARG A 89 -2.40 2.38 9.78
CA ARG A 89 -1.90 1.97 8.45
C ARG A 89 -2.84 1.01 7.74
N LEU A 90 -3.61 0.21 8.47
CA LEU A 90 -4.62 -0.67 7.88
C LEU A 90 -5.77 0.12 7.25
N THR A 91 -6.29 1.15 7.92
CA THR A 91 -7.37 1.98 7.37
C THR A 91 -6.88 2.75 6.15
N HIS A 92 -5.67 3.35 6.20
CA HIS A 92 -5.03 3.97 5.05
C HIS A 92 -4.87 2.97 3.89
N THR A 93 -4.34 1.78 4.14
CA THR A 93 -4.18 0.73 3.11
C THR A 93 -5.50 0.37 2.44
N LEU A 94 -6.61 0.30 3.19
CA LEU A 94 -7.94 0.03 2.62
C LEU A 94 -8.46 1.20 1.77
N GLU A 95 -8.21 2.43 2.18
CA GLU A 95 -8.57 3.63 1.43
C GLU A 95 -7.77 3.74 0.13
N VAL A 96 -6.45 3.52 0.18
CA VAL A 96 -5.59 3.38 -1.02
C VAL A 96 -6.12 2.30 -1.96
N THR A 97 -6.49 1.14 -1.41
CA THR A 97 -7.03 0.03 -2.19
C THR A 97 -8.34 0.42 -2.89
N SER A 98 -9.21 1.16 -2.23
CA SER A 98 -10.47 1.65 -2.82
C SER A 98 -10.23 2.58 -4.01
N ILE A 99 -9.33 3.55 -3.85
CA ILE A 99 -8.94 4.49 -4.93
C ILE A 99 -8.27 3.72 -6.08
N ALA A 100 -7.30 2.86 -5.77
CA ALA A 100 -6.55 2.10 -6.77
C ALA A 100 -7.46 1.19 -7.62
N ARG A 101 -8.45 0.53 -7.00
CA ARG A 101 -9.43 -0.30 -7.70
C ARG A 101 -10.34 0.52 -8.61
N THR A 102 -10.74 1.73 -8.20
CA THR A 102 -11.50 2.64 -9.05
C THR A 102 -10.70 3.02 -10.29
N LEU A 103 -9.43 3.39 -10.12
CA LEU A 103 -8.51 3.67 -11.22
C LEU A 103 -8.31 2.44 -12.13
N ALA A 104 -8.11 1.26 -11.54
CA ALA A 104 -7.92 0.02 -12.28
C ALA A 104 -9.10 -0.31 -13.20
N ARG A 105 -10.32 -0.23 -12.68
CA ARG A 105 -11.55 -0.45 -13.48
C ARG A 105 -11.69 0.56 -14.61
N SER A 106 -11.47 1.83 -14.33
CA SER A 106 -11.60 2.90 -15.31
C SER A 106 -10.56 2.83 -16.43
N LEU A 107 -9.37 2.29 -16.12
CA LEU A 107 -8.27 2.11 -17.07
C LEU A 107 -8.21 0.70 -17.65
N ALA A 108 -9.20 -0.16 -17.38
CA ALA A 108 -9.26 -1.56 -17.81
C ALA A 108 -8.00 -2.37 -17.42
N LEU A 109 -7.44 -2.14 -16.23
CA LEU A 109 -6.30 -2.86 -15.66
C LEU A 109 -6.74 -4.09 -14.88
N ASN A 110 -5.77 -4.94 -14.53
CA ASN A 110 -6.01 -6.12 -13.71
C ASN A 110 -6.31 -5.73 -12.26
N GLU A 111 -7.61 -5.69 -11.91
CA GLU A 111 -8.08 -5.27 -10.59
C GLU A 111 -7.54 -6.17 -9.47
N ASP A 112 -7.43 -7.50 -9.67
CA ASP A 112 -6.89 -8.42 -8.68
C ASP A 112 -5.41 -8.16 -8.39
N LEU A 113 -4.63 -7.80 -9.42
CA LEU A 113 -3.22 -7.41 -9.24
C LEU A 113 -3.12 -6.07 -8.52
N VAL A 114 -3.87 -5.06 -8.95
CA VAL A 114 -3.90 -3.73 -8.30
C VAL A 114 -4.30 -3.84 -6.84
N GLU A 115 -5.35 -4.61 -6.52
CA GLU A 115 -5.78 -4.84 -5.13
C GLU A 115 -4.68 -5.49 -4.30
N THR A 116 -4.00 -6.50 -4.86
CA THR A 116 -2.88 -7.18 -4.19
C THR A 116 -1.73 -6.21 -3.90
N LEU A 117 -1.34 -5.41 -4.88
CA LEU A 117 -0.27 -4.42 -4.74
C LEU A 117 -0.62 -3.36 -3.70
N ALA A 118 -1.86 -2.84 -3.74
CA ALA A 118 -2.34 -1.85 -2.79
C ALA A 118 -2.39 -2.40 -1.35
N LEU A 119 -2.86 -3.63 -1.15
CA LEU A 119 -2.86 -4.26 0.18
C LEU A 119 -1.45 -4.55 0.70
N ALA A 120 -0.49 -4.76 -0.19
CA ALA A 120 0.87 -5.13 0.17
C ALA A 120 1.83 -3.94 0.36
N HIS A 121 1.48 -2.74 -0.12
CA HIS A 121 2.43 -1.62 -0.24
C HIS A 121 3.07 -1.21 1.09
N ASP A 122 2.31 -1.27 2.18
CA ASP A 122 2.70 -0.74 3.50
C ASP A 122 3.15 -1.81 4.52
N ILE A 123 3.14 -3.11 4.17
CA ILE A 123 3.41 -4.21 5.13
C ILE A 123 4.81 -4.16 5.74
N GLY A 124 5.74 -3.47 5.12
CA GLY A 124 7.14 -3.33 5.56
C GLY A 124 7.39 -2.19 6.54
N HIS A 125 6.44 -1.31 6.79
CA HIS A 125 6.64 -0.19 7.71
C HIS A 125 6.97 -0.67 9.13
N PRO A 126 7.96 -0.04 9.80
CA PRO A 126 8.26 -0.28 11.20
C PRO A 126 7.21 0.38 12.11
N PRO A 127 7.23 0.12 13.43
CA PRO A 127 6.48 0.93 14.39
C PRO A 127 6.97 2.39 14.33
N LEU A 128 6.12 3.32 14.75
CA LEU A 128 6.37 4.77 14.77
C LEU A 128 6.52 5.39 13.37
N GLY A 129 6.03 4.73 12.33
CA GLY A 129 6.00 5.24 10.97
C GLY A 129 7.36 5.69 10.44
N HIS A 130 7.43 6.87 9.82
CA HIS A 130 8.68 7.42 9.28
C HIS A 130 9.74 7.72 10.36
N ALA A 131 9.34 8.07 11.59
CA ALA A 131 10.31 8.25 12.67
C ALA A 131 11.04 6.95 13.00
N GLY A 132 10.32 5.83 13.00
CA GLY A 132 10.91 4.51 13.17
C GLY A 132 11.79 4.10 11.99
N GLU A 133 11.36 4.40 10.76
CA GLU A 133 12.14 4.13 9.55
C GLU A 133 13.47 4.87 9.54
N ASP A 134 13.46 6.19 9.77
CA ASP A 134 14.66 7.01 9.81
C ASP A 134 15.64 6.51 10.88
N THR A 135 15.11 6.16 12.06
CA THR A 135 15.93 5.64 13.17
C THR A 135 16.57 4.29 12.83
N LEU A 136 15.80 3.36 12.25
CA LEU A 136 16.34 2.08 11.83
C LEU A 136 17.33 2.24 10.68
N ASN A 137 17.10 3.17 9.77
CA ASN A 137 18.02 3.47 8.68
C ASN A 137 19.37 4.01 9.20
N GLU A 138 19.34 4.95 10.13
CA GLU A 138 20.52 5.47 10.82
C GLU A 138 21.28 4.34 11.56
N LEU A 139 20.55 3.55 12.35
CA LEU A 139 21.14 2.44 13.11
C LEU A 139 21.77 1.35 12.21
N LEU A 140 21.33 1.23 10.98
CA LEU A 140 21.82 0.23 10.02
C LEU A 140 22.70 0.84 8.92
N GLU A 141 23.20 2.04 9.08
CA GLU A 141 23.99 2.75 8.05
C GLU A 141 25.12 1.86 7.49
N ASN A 142 25.84 1.16 8.35
CA ASN A 142 26.92 0.25 7.98
C ASN A 142 26.46 -1.18 7.65
N ASP A 143 25.16 -1.45 7.73
CA ASP A 143 24.54 -2.75 7.49
C ASP A 143 23.56 -2.70 6.29
N GLY A 144 23.71 -1.74 5.37
CA GLY A 144 22.90 -1.56 4.16
C GLY A 144 21.62 -0.76 4.37
N GLY A 145 21.50 -0.04 5.49
CA GLY A 145 20.37 0.86 5.79
C GLY A 145 19.06 0.14 6.04
N PHE A 146 18.00 0.91 6.26
CA PHE A 146 16.62 0.42 6.36
C PHE A 146 15.71 1.25 5.47
N ASN A 147 14.81 0.60 4.77
CA ASN A 147 13.74 1.20 3.98
C ASN A 147 12.52 0.29 4.04
N HIS A 148 11.34 0.85 4.31
CA HIS A 148 10.12 0.05 4.48
C HIS A 148 9.74 -0.76 3.22
N ASN A 149 10.01 -0.26 2.01
CA ASN A 149 9.75 -1.00 0.79
C ASN A 149 10.69 -2.21 0.63
N ARG A 150 11.97 -2.07 0.97
CA ARG A 150 12.90 -3.20 1.05
C ARG A 150 12.48 -4.19 2.14
N GLN A 151 11.99 -3.68 3.27
CA GLN A 151 11.48 -4.53 4.33
C GLN A 151 10.22 -5.29 3.93
N ALA A 152 9.31 -4.68 3.15
CA ALA A 152 8.16 -5.37 2.57
C ALA A 152 8.61 -6.53 1.67
N LEU A 153 9.58 -6.31 0.80
CA LEU A 153 10.14 -7.36 -0.04
C LEU A 153 10.75 -8.50 0.78
N ARG A 154 11.47 -8.18 1.87
CA ARG A 154 11.99 -9.18 2.82
C ARG A 154 10.87 -9.97 3.52
N ILE A 155 9.75 -9.32 3.86
CA ILE A 155 8.57 -10.01 4.41
C ILE A 155 7.99 -10.96 3.37
N MET A 156 7.84 -10.52 2.12
CA MET A 156 7.27 -11.31 1.03
C MET A 156 8.12 -12.53 0.66
N THR A 157 9.46 -12.42 0.78
CA THR A 157 10.38 -13.46 0.29
C THR A 157 11.05 -14.27 1.40
N LEU A 158 11.16 -13.75 2.63
CA LEU A 158 12.00 -14.35 3.66
C LEU A 158 11.37 -14.40 5.06
N LEU A 159 10.79 -13.26 5.54
CA LEU A 159 10.53 -13.10 6.97
C LEU A 159 9.21 -13.74 7.42
N GLU A 160 8.18 -13.72 6.60
CA GLU A 160 6.91 -14.37 6.93
C GLU A 160 7.09 -15.90 6.93
N GLN A 161 6.50 -16.58 7.90
CA GLN A 161 6.62 -18.03 8.06
C GLN A 161 5.23 -18.65 8.23
N ARG A 162 4.46 -18.59 7.16
CA ARG A 162 3.09 -19.11 7.17
C ARG A 162 2.98 -20.49 6.53
N TYR A 163 3.84 -20.78 5.55
CA TYR A 163 3.79 -21.98 4.76
C TYR A 163 4.99 -22.89 5.09
N PRO A 164 4.79 -24.21 5.28
CA PRO A 164 5.88 -25.10 5.68
C PRO A 164 6.90 -25.37 4.57
N GLY A 165 6.51 -25.19 3.30
CA GLY A 165 7.33 -25.59 2.14
C GLY A 165 8.33 -24.54 1.67
N PHE A 166 8.20 -23.27 2.12
CA PHE A 166 9.03 -22.16 1.65
C PHE A 166 9.01 -20.98 2.62
N PRO A 167 10.06 -20.14 2.63
CA PRO A 167 10.06 -18.88 3.35
C PRO A 167 9.22 -17.83 2.64
N GLY A 168 8.79 -16.80 3.36
CA GLY A 168 8.01 -15.70 2.81
C GLY A 168 6.58 -16.08 2.48
N LEU A 169 6.00 -15.35 1.54
CA LEU A 169 4.62 -15.51 1.07
C LEU A 169 4.52 -16.23 -0.27
N ASN A 170 5.62 -16.40 -0.99
CA ASN A 170 5.68 -16.99 -2.34
C ASN A 170 4.67 -16.32 -3.30
N LEU A 171 4.74 -15.00 -3.41
CA LEU A 171 3.89 -14.19 -4.30
C LEU A 171 4.35 -14.35 -5.76
N SER A 172 3.49 -13.96 -6.71
CA SER A 172 3.84 -13.93 -8.14
C SER A 172 4.95 -12.90 -8.40
N GLN A 173 5.68 -13.12 -9.49
CA GLN A 173 6.82 -12.28 -9.84
C GLN A 173 6.41 -10.83 -10.07
N GLU A 174 5.22 -10.58 -10.63
CA GLU A 174 4.68 -9.24 -10.88
C GLU A 174 4.51 -8.43 -9.57
N VAL A 175 4.09 -9.10 -8.50
CA VAL A 175 3.96 -8.47 -7.17
C VAL A 175 5.34 -8.17 -6.58
N LEU A 176 6.29 -9.08 -6.72
CA LEU A 176 7.67 -8.87 -6.26
C LEU A 176 8.38 -7.78 -7.06
N ASP A 177 8.19 -7.74 -8.39
CA ASP A 177 8.72 -6.72 -9.28
C ASP A 177 8.22 -5.32 -8.92
N ALA A 178 6.90 -5.17 -8.72
CA ALA A 178 6.30 -3.91 -8.31
C ALA A 178 6.88 -3.42 -6.97
N GLN A 179 7.08 -4.32 -6.01
CA GLN A 179 7.70 -3.99 -4.74
C GLN A 179 9.20 -3.66 -4.89
N ALA A 180 9.92 -4.31 -5.81
CA ALA A 180 11.31 -4.00 -6.13
C ALA A 180 11.45 -2.60 -6.73
N VAL A 181 10.52 -2.19 -7.60
CA VAL A 181 10.45 -0.82 -8.15
C VAL A 181 10.24 0.20 -7.03
N ARG A 182 9.28 -0.03 -6.13
CA ARG A 182 9.06 0.85 -4.95
C ARG A 182 10.29 0.91 -4.04
N ALA A 183 10.99 -0.20 -3.88
CA ALA A 183 12.24 -0.28 -3.10
C ALA A 183 13.45 0.35 -3.82
N ARG A 184 13.28 0.82 -5.06
CA ARG A 184 14.31 1.40 -5.93
C ARG A 184 15.54 0.49 -6.06
N LEU A 185 15.29 -0.80 -6.29
CA LEU A 185 16.38 -1.74 -6.53
C LEU A 185 16.98 -1.50 -7.93
N PRO A 186 18.31 -1.60 -8.09
CA PRO A 186 18.98 -1.33 -9.38
C PRO A 186 18.47 -2.19 -10.54
N ASP A 187 18.16 -3.46 -10.24
CA ASP A 187 17.73 -4.46 -11.25
C ASP A 187 16.21 -4.60 -11.32
N ALA A 188 15.44 -3.65 -10.74
CA ALA A 188 13.99 -3.67 -10.81
C ALA A 188 13.53 -3.43 -12.25
N PRO A 189 12.61 -4.25 -12.78
CA PRO A 189 12.10 -4.03 -14.13
C PRO A 189 11.25 -2.76 -14.21
N PRO A 190 11.05 -2.20 -15.43
CA PRO A 190 10.14 -1.07 -15.61
C PRO A 190 8.73 -1.40 -15.08
N PRO A 191 8.06 -0.45 -14.40
CA PRO A 191 6.81 -0.71 -13.72
C PRO A 191 5.64 -0.98 -14.68
N LEU A 192 4.79 -1.93 -14.31
CA LEU A 192 3.47 -2.13 -14.91
C LEU A 192 2.55 -0.93 -14.61
N LEU A 193 1.50 -0.73 -15.40
CA LEU A 193 0.48 0.30 -15.12
C LEU A 193 -0.21 0.04 -13.78
N GLU A 194 -0.45 -1.21 -13.43
CA GLU A 194 -1.02 -1.64 -12.15
C GLU A 194 -0.19 -1.12 -10.96
N ALA A 195 1.14 -1.19 -11.05
CA ALA A 195 2.03 -0.66 -10.03
C ALA A 195 2.00 0.87 -9.98
N GLN A 196 1.99 1.54 -11.13
CA GLN A 196 1.93 3.00 -11.24
C GLN A 196 0.60 3.56 -10.67
N VAL A 197 -0.51 2.86 -10.90
CA VAL A 197 -1.83 3.21 -10.34
C VAL A 197 -1.84 3.14 -8.82
N VAL A 198 -1.19 2.13 -8.24
CA VAL A 198 -1.10 2.00 -6.77
C VAL A 198 -0.25 3.12 -6.17
N ASP A 199 0.87 3.49 -6.82
CA ASP A 199 1.69 4.63 -6.38
C ASP A 199 0.89 5.95 -6.42
N ALA A 200 0.09 6.15 -7.46
CA ALA A 200 -0.76 7.34 -7.60
C ALA A 200 -1.89 7.35 -6.56
N ALA A 201 -2.54 6.22 -6.32
CA ALA A 201 -3.59 6.08 -5.31
C ALA A 201 -3.09 6.33 -3.88
N ASP A 202 -1.90 5.81 -3.55
CA ASP A 202 -1.22 6.04 -2.28
C ASP A 202 -0.97 7.55 -2.07
N SER A 203 -0.46 8.22 -3.10
CA SER A 203 -0.19 9.65 -3.07
C SER A 203 -1.49 10.49 -2.93
N ILE A 204 -2.59 10.14 -3.60
CA ILE A 204 -3.89 10.81 -3.46
C ILE A 204 -4.44 10.63 -2.04
N ALA A 205 -4.41 9.39 -1.54
CA ALA A 205 -4.87 9.07 -0.20
C ALA A 205 -4.07 9.82 0.88
N TYR A 206 -2.73 9.83 0.74
CA TYR A 206 -1.83 10.50 1.66
C TYR A 206 -2.20 11.98 1.84
N ASP A 207 -2.26 12.76 0.74
CA ASP A 207 -2.53 14.20 0.84
C ASP A 207 -3.89 14.53 1.44
N THR A 208 -4.91 13.77 1.05
CA THR A 208 -6.28 14.06 1.46
C THR A 208 -6.53 13.66 2.91
N HIS A 209 -5.99 12.51 3.30
CA HIS A 209 -6.18 11.99 4.65
C HIS A 209 -5.35 12.76 5.67
N ASP A 210 -4.14 13.14 5.29
CA ASP A 210 -3.28 13.94 6.17
C ASP A 210 -3.83 15.35 6.36
N ALA A 211 -4.48 15.92 5.33
CA ALA A 211 -5.21 17.17 5.45
C ALA A 211 -6.41 17.04 6.43
N ASP A 212 -7.17 15.94 6.34
CA ASP A 212 -8.30 15.68 7.24
C ASP A 212 -7.83 15.49 8.69
N ASP A 213 -6.82 14.66 8.90
CA ASP A 213 -6.25 14.41 10.22
C ASP A 213 -5.62 15.68 10.81
N ALA A 214 -4.97 16.51 9.99
CA ALA A 214 -4.40 17.78 10.41
C ALA A 214 -5.45 18.80 10.88
N ILE A 215 -6.61 18.87 10.21
CA ILE A 215 -7.75 19.70 10.66
C ILE A 215 -8.32 19.12 11.97
N GLU A 216 -8.53 17.81 12.05
CA GLU A 216 -9.10 17.18 13.25
C GLU A 216 -8.25 17.41 14.50
N LEU A 217 -6.93 17.37 14.33
CA LEU A 217 -5.97 17.59 15.42
C LEU A 217 -5.67 19.06 15.67
N GLY A 218 -6.24 19.97 14.89
CA GLY A 218 -6.09 21.43 15.08
C GLY A 218 -4.72 21.98 14.65
N PHE A 219 -3.97 21.27 13.81
CA PHE A 219 -2.72 21.77 13.23
C PHE A 219 -2.97 22.84 12.19
N VAL A 220 -4.03 22.67 11.40
CA VAL A 220 -4.48 23.60 10.35
C VAL A 220 -5.99 23.74 10.39
N SER A 221 -6.51 24.84 9.87
CA SER A 221 -7.95 25.07 9.67
C SER A 221 -8.36 24.78 8.23
N LEU A 222 -9.66 24.53 8.01
CA LEU A 222 -10.18 24.42 6.65
C LEU A 222 -9.98 25.73 5.86
N ASP A 223 -10.10 26.89 6.51
CA ASP A 223 -9.93 28.20 5.85
C ASP A 223 -8.52 28.37 5.29
N GLU A 224 -7.48 27.93 6.01
CA GLU A 224 -6.09 27.94 5.53
C GLU A 224 -5.91 27.01 4.32
N LEU A 225 -6.53 25.82 4.34
CA LEU A 225 -6.48 24.90 3.20
C LEU A 225 -7.23 25.43 1.97
N LEU A 226 -8.31 26.22 2.17
CA LEU A 226 -9.08 26.84 1.09
C LEU A 226 -8.28 27.91 0.32
N GLU A 227 -7.17 28.41 0.88
CA GLU A 227 -6.26 29.30 0.15
C GLU A 227 -5.44 28.57 -0.92
N LEU A 228 -5.34 27.23 -0.85
CA LEU A 228 -4.61 26.44 -1.83
C LEU A 228 -5.46 26.22 -3.09
N PRO A 229 -4.90 26.44 -4.31
CA PRO A 229 -5.67 26.42 -5.55
C PRO A 229 -6.46 25.13 -5.81
N LEU A 230 -5.87 23.98 -5.50
CA LEU A 230 -6.51 22.67 -5.68
C LEU A 230 -7.70 22.49 -4.73
N VAL A 231 -7.54 22.89 -3.47
CA VAL A 231 -8.61 22.82 -2.45
C VAL A 231 -9.70 23.83 -2.72
N ALA A 232 -9.35 25.05 -3.15
CA ALA A 232 -10.30 26.07 -3.59
C ALA A 232 -11.14 25.59 -4.77
N THR A 233 -10.54 24.89 -5.73
CA THR A 233 -11.26 24.29 -6.87
C THR A 233 -12.26 23.24 -6.38
N ALA A 234 -11.88 22.37 -5.47
CA ALA A 234 -12.77 21.39 -4.84
C ALA A 234 -13.93 22.07 -4.12
N ALA A 235 -13.65 23.11 -3.34
CA ALA A 235 -14.67 23.87 -2.61
C ALA A 235 -15.65 24.59 -3.55
N ALA A 236 -15.18 25.15 -4.65
CA ALA A 236 -16.04 25.78 -5.67
C ALA A 236 -16.99 24.76 -6.29
N SER A 237 -16.50 23.57 -6.63
CA SER A 237 -17.33 22.46 -7.14
C SER A 237 -18.41 22.02 -6.14
N VAL A 238 -18.03 21.87 -4.86
CA VAL A 238 -18.96 21.57 -3.76
C VAL A 238 -20.02 22.65 -3.64
N GLY A 239 -19.63 23.93 -3.67
CA GLY A 239 -20.54 25.07 -3.60
C GLY A 239 -21.56 25.10 -4.75
N GLN A 240 -21.13 24.76 -5.96
CA GLN A 240 -22.03 24.67 -7.12
C GLN A 240 -23.04 23.53 -6.98
N ARG A 241 -22.65 22.38 -6.46
CA ARG A 241 -23.53 21.19 -6.32
C ARG A 241 -24.47 21.27 -5.14
N HIS A 242 -24.00 21.77 -4.00
CA HIS A 242 -24.71 21.66 -2.72
C HIS A 242 -25.13 23.01 -2.12
N GLY A 243 -24.70 24.11 -2.71
CA GLY A 243 -24.93 25.43 -2.14
C GLY A 243 -24.17 25.64 -0.82
N ARG A 244 -24.80 26.35 0.13
CA ARG A 244 -24.16 26.68 1.41
C ARG A 244 -24.27 25.53 2.40
N LEU A 245 -23.15 24.98 2.83
CA LEU A 245 -23.04 23.90 3.82
C LEU A 245 -22.57 24.46 5.18
N GLY A 246 -22.93 23.78 6.27
CA GLY A 246 -22.33 24.02 7.58
C GLY A 246 -20.86 23.52 7.64
N PRO A 247 -20.06 24.01 8.61
CA PRO A 247 -18.60 23.79 8.64
C PRO A 247 -18.17 22.32 8.52
N LEU A 248 -18.76 21.41 9.29
CA LEU A 248 -18.41 19.98 9.26
C LEU A 248 -18.81 19.33 7.93
N ALA A 249 -19.98 19.67 7.40
CA ALA A 249 -20.43 19.14 6.12
C ALA A 249 -19.58 19.67 4.96
N LEU A 250 -19.19 20.96 5.01
CA LEU A 250 -18.30 21.56 4.03
C LEU A 250 -16.93 20.89 4.03
N ARG A 251 -16.29 20.71 5.21
CA ARG A 251 -15.01 20.01 5.34
C ARG A 251 -15.07 18.63 4.67
N ARG A 252 -16.05 17.79 5.04
CA ARG A 252 -16.21 16.44 4.49
C ARG A 252 -16.43 16.45 2.98
N ALA A 253 -17.28 17.35 2.49
CA ALA A 253 -17.57 17.45 1.07
C ALA A 253 -16.34 17.92 0.27
N VAL A 254 -15.58 18.89 0.77
CA VAL A 254 -14.37 19.41 0.10
C VAL A 254 -13.29 18.33 0.02
N LEU A 255 -13.05 17.59 1.11
CA LEU A 255 -12.05 16.52 1.12
C LEU A 255 -12.45 15.36 0.20
N HIS A 256 -13.74 15.00 0.16
CA HIS A 256 -14.23 14.00 -0.79
C HIS A 256 -14.05 14.47 -2.25
N GLU A 257 -14.44 15.70 -2.53
CA GLU A 257 -14.28 16.29 -3.86
C GLU A 257 -12.82 16.41 -4.29
N LEU A 258 -11.92 16.64 -3.34
CA LEU A 258 -10.48 16.68 -3.60
C LEU A 258 -9.95 15.32 -4.09
N VAL A 259 -10.47 14.20 -3.56
CA VAL A 259 -10.17 12.86 -4.08
C VAL A 259 -10.74 12.70 -5.49
N GLU A 260 -12.00 13.03 -5.69
CA GLU A 260 -12.70 12.88 -6.97
C GLU A 260 -12.00 13.65 -8.11
N LEU A 261 -11.61 14.90 -7.86
CA LEU A 261 -10.87 15.72 -8.85
C LEU A 261 -9.53 15.08 -9.23
N GLN A 262 -8.80 14.55 -8.27
CA GLN A 262 -7.51 13.91 -8.51
C GLN A 262 -7.69 12.59 -9.28
N VAL A 263 -8.65 11.77 -8.90
CA VAL A 263 -8.95 10.48 -9.54
C VAL A 263 -9.42 10.71 -10.99
N ALA A 264 -10.38 11.60 -11.22
CA ALA A 264 -10.88 11.91 -12.55
C ALA A 264 -9.78 12.45 -13.47
N GLY A 265 -9.02 13.44 -12.99
CA GLY A 265 -7.92 14.02 -13.76
C GLY A 265 -6.81 13.02 -14.07
N LEU A 266 -6.56 12.05 -13.18
CA LEU A 266 -5.60 10.99 -13.42
C LEU A 266 -6.07 10.03 -14.52
N ILE A 267 -7.34 9.62 -14.49
CA ILE A 267 -7.95 8.75 -15.50
C ILE A 267 -7.90 9.42 -16.87
N GLU A 268 -8.37 10.66 -16.98
CA GLU A 268 -8.40 11.42 -18.23
C GLU A 268 -6.99 11.59 -18.82
N THR A 269 -6.05 12.04 -18.00
CA THR A 269 -4.67 12.30 -18.45
C THR A 269 -3.96 11.01 -18.85
N THR A 270 -4.14 9.94 -18.08
CA THR A 270 -3.54 8.63 -18.38
C THR A 270 -4.11 8.05 -19.65
N THR A 271 -5.44 8.08 -19.83
CA THR A 271 -6.10 7.60 -21.06
C THR A 271 -5.62 8.34 -22.29
N ALA A 272 -5.55 9.68 -22.21
CA ALA A 272 -5.04 10.49 -23.30
C ALA A 272 -3.58 10.16 -23.64
N ARG A 273 -2.74 9.95 -22.63
CA ARG A 273 -1.33 9.61 -22.81
C ARG A 273 -1.13 8.24 -23.43
N LEU A 274 -1.87 7.21 -22.98
CA LEU A 274 -1.84 5.88 -23.58
C LEU A 274 -2.20 5.92 -25.06
N GLY A 275 -3.23 6.71 -25.43
CA GLY A 275 -3.63 6.92 -26.83
C GLY A 275 -2.57 7.66 -27.64
N GLN A 276 -2.00 8.76 -27.11
CA GLN A 276 -0.97 9.57 -27.80
C GLN A 276 0.31 8.77 -28.07
N LEU A 277 0.69 7.90 -27.15
CA LEU A 277 1.89 7.05 -27.28
C LEU A 277 1.63 5.74 -28.02
N GLY A 278 0.39 5.45 -28.39
CA GLY A 278 0.00 4.21 -29.06
C GLY A 278 0.26 2.95 -28.23
N ILE A 279 0.14 3.06 -26.90
CA ILE A 279 0.37 1.92 -25.99
C ILE A 279 -0.71 0.86 -26.21
N SER A 280 -0.31 -0.32 -26.69
CA SER A 280 -1.22 -1.41 -27.05
C SER A 280 -0.80 -2.77 -26.50
N SER A 281 0.17 -2.81 -25.58
CA SER A 281 0.61 -4.05 -24.93
C SER A 281 1.31 -3.77 -23.61
N VAL A 282 1.45 -4.80 -22.75
CA VAL A 282 2.27 -4.77 -21.53
C VAL A 282 3.74 -4.45 -21.84
N THR A 283 4.26 -4.99 -22.94
CA THR A 283 5.62 -4.72 -23.38
C THR A 283 5.82 -3.23 -23.70
N ALA A 284 4.89 -2.62 -24.45
CA ALA A 284 4.93 -1.19 -24.75
C ALA A 284 4.85 -0.32 -23.49
N VAL A 285 4.11 -0.74 -22.45
CA VAL A 285 4.10 -0.08 -21.12
C VAL A 285 5.50 -0.09 -20.50
N ARG A 286 6.15 -1.25 -20.48
CA ARG A 286 7.49 -1.41 -19.90
C ARG A 286 8.54 -0.60 -20.67
N GLU A 287 8.50 -0.65 -21.99
CA GLU A 287 9.40 0.15 -22.86
C GLU A 287 9.23 1.65 -22.62
N ALA A 288 7.99 2.15 -22.59
CA ALA A 288 7.70 3.55 -22.35
C ALA A 288 8.02 4.03 -20.91
N SER A 289 8.25 3.09 -19.98
CA SER A 289 8.62 3.38 -18.60
C SER A 289 10.08 3.02 -18.27
N ALA A 290 10.87 2.59 -19.25
CA ALA A 290 12.24 2.10 -19.04
C ALA A 290 13.21 3.17 -18.54
N ASP A 291 13.00 4.43 -18.92
CA ASP A 291 13.79 5.59 -18.48
C ASP A 291 13.33 6.16 -17.12
N GLY A 292 12.36 5.52 -16.46
CA GLY A 292 11.73 6.00 -15.22
C GLY A 292 10.52 6.90 -15.44
N SER A 293 10.11 7.13 -16.70
CA SER A 293 8.88 7.86 -17.02
C SER A 293 7.64 7.18 -16.43
N ARG A 294 6.66 7.99 -16.01
CA ARG A 294 5.37 7.50 -15.52
C ARG A 294 4.30 7.75 -16.57
N LEU A 295 3.60 6.69 -16.96
CA LEU A 295 2.42 6.79 -17.82
C LEU A 295 1.19 7.25 -17.04
N VAL A 296 1.06 6.79 -15.80
CA VAL A 296 0.02 7.23 -14.85
C VAL A 296 0.47 8.54 -14.22
N ALA A 297 -0.18 9.63 -14.57
CA ALA A 297 0.18 10.96 -14.08
C ALA A 297 -1.01 11.92 -14.12
N HIS A 298 -1.01 12.90 -13.24
CA HIS A 298 -1.95 14.01 -13.26
C HIS A 298 -1.64 15.02 -14.39
N ALA A 299 -2.66 15.75 -14.82
CA ALA A 299 -2.47 16.96 -15.61
C ALA A 299 -1.59 17.97 -14.85
N ALA A 300 -0.85 18.81 -15.58
CA ALA A 300 0.15 19.71 -14.99
C ALA A 300 -0.45 20.64 -13.91
N THR A 301 -1.68 21.09 -14.08
CA THR A 301 -2.40 21.97 -13.11
C THR A 301 -2.70 21.23 -11.80
N ILE A 302 -3.24 20.01 -11.89
CA ILE A 302 -3.51 19.20 -10.70
C ILE A 302 -2.20 18.82 -9.99
N ALA A 303 -1.18 18.42 -10.76
CA ALA A 303 0.13 18.09 -10.21
C ALA A 303 0.81 19.29 -9.51
N ALA A 304 0.60 20.51 -10.00
CA ALA A 304 1.11 21.71 -9.34
C ALA A 304 0.37 21.97 -8.02
N GLY A 305 -0.96 22.00 -8.03
CA GLY A 305 -1.76 22.22 -6.83
C GLY A 305 -1.56 21.12 -5.77
N LYS A 306 -1.35 19.87 -6.22
CA LYS A 306 -0.99 18.76 -5.33
C LYS A 306 0.34 19.02 -4.61
N ARG A 307 1.38 19.44 -5.34
CA ARG A 307 2.68 19.78 -4.73
C ARG A 307 2.56 20.94 -3.72
N GLU A 308 1.72 21.93 -4.01
CA GLU A 308 1.47 23.02 -3.07
C GLU A 308 0.82 22.53 -1.77
N LEU A 309 -0.18 21.63 -1.88
CA LEU A 309 -0.81 20.99 -0.72
C LEU A 309 0.19 20.16 0.09
N GLU A 310 0.98 19.31 -0.57
CA GLU A 310 2.04 18.52 0.07
C GLU A 310 3.05 19.40 0.81
N GLN A 311 3.48 20.50 0.18
CA GLN A 311 4.43 21.44 0.76
C GLN A 311 3.82 22.18 1.95
N PHE A 312 2.56 22.58 1.87
CA PHE A 312 1.83 23.22 2.97
C PHE A 312 1.74 22.27 4.18
N LEU A 313 1.28 21.04 3.97
CA LEU A 313 1.19 20.04 5.05
C LEU A 313 2.58 19.72 5.64
N PHE A 314 3.60 19.64 4.82
CA PHE A 314 4.96 19.42 5.28
C PHE A 314 5.44 20.53 6.22
N GLN A 315 5.18 21.79 5.88
CA GLN A 315 5.61 22.93 6.69
C GLN A 315 4.77 23.13 7.96
N GLN A 316 3.44 23.07 7.83
CA GLN A 316 2.54 23.41 8.94
C GLN A 316 2.35 22.25 9.92
N VAL A 317 2.42 21.01 9.45
CA VAL A 317 2.11 19.82 10.23
C VAL A 317 3.37 19.07 10.64
N TYR A 318 4.11 18.54 9.66
CA TYR A 318 5.23 17.63 9.95
C TYR A 318 6.43 18.32 10.59
N ARG A 319 6.59 19.62 10.38
CA ARG A 319 7.62 20.45 11.01
C ARG A 319 7.15 21.24 12.23
N SER A 320 5.91 21.06 12.67
CA SER A 320 5.44 21.69 13.91
C SER A 320 6.29 21.23 15.10
N GLY A 321 6.52 22.14 16.04
CA GLY A 321 7.34 21.86 17.23
C GLY A 321 6.82 20.67 18.03
N GLN A 322 5.50 20.53 18.12
CA GLN A 322 4.83 19.45 18.83
C GLN A 322 5.08 18.08 18.18
N VAL A 323 4.91 17.94 16.86
CA VAL A 323 5.17 16.71 16.13
C VAL A 323 6.65 16.32 16.20
N MET A 324 7.54 17.31 16.07
CA MET A 324 8.99 17.09 16.15
C MET A 324 9.46 16.64 17.54
N GLU A 325 8.81 17.09 18.60
CA GLU A 325 9.15 16.66 19.97
C GLU A 325 8.75 15.21 20.20
N VAL A 326 7.49 14.84 19.88
CA VAL A 326 6.99 13.45 19.97
C VAL A 326 7.87 12.52 19.14
N ARG A 327 8.23 12.93 17.91
CA ARG A 327 9.12 12.18 17.03
C ARG A 327 10.50 11.93 17.66
N ARG A 328 11.14 12.96 18.23
CA ARG A 328 12.47 12.82 18.88
C ARG A 328 12.43 11.86 20.07
N GLN A 329 11.40 11.95 20.90
CA GLN A 329 11.21 11.05 22.03
C GLN A 329 11.03 9.58 21.57
N ALA A 330 10.17 9.34 20.58
CA ALA A 330 9.93 8.02 20.00
C ALA A 330 11.20 7.43 19.37
N GLN A 331 11.98 8.22 18.64
CA GLN A 331 13.27 7.84 18.08
C GLN A 331 14.28 7.46 19.18
N GLY A 332 14.34 8.23 20.28
CA GLY A 332 15.20 7.92 21.43
C GLY A 332 14.89 6.57 22.06
N GLN A 333 13.61 6.28 22.27
CA GLN A 333 13.16 5.00 22.82
C GLN A 333 13.52 3.83 21.88
N LEU A 334 13.34 4.02 20.57
CA LEU A 334 13.67 2.98 19.61
C LEU A 334 15.17 2.69 19.55
N ARG A 335 16.04 3.73 19.59
CA ARG A 335 17.51 3.55 19.67
C ARG A 335 17.92 2.76 20.90
N GLN A 336 17.37 3.09 22.07
CA GLN A 336 17.65 2.38 23.32
C GLN A 336 17.21 0.91 23.23
N LEU A 337 16.01 0.66 22.72
CA LEU A 337 15.50 -0.72 22.57
C LEU A 337 16.34 -1.53 21.57
N PHE A 338 16.76 -0.91 20.47
CA PHE A 338 17.64 -1.55 19.49
C PHE A 338 19.00 -1.96 20.12
N SER A 339 19.63 -1.04 20.84
CA SER A 339 20.90 -1.31 21.54
C SER A 339 20.72 -2.43 22.56
N TRP A 340 19.64 -2.37 23.34
CA TRP A 340 19.31 -3.40 24.31
C TRP A 340 19.21 -4.80 23.67
N TYR A 341 18.53 -4.94 22.51
CA TYR A 341 18.42 -6.21 21.81
C TYR A 341 19.74 -6.66 21.17
N CYS A 342 20.62 -5.75 20.79
CA CYS A 342 21.97 -6.10 20.33
C CYS A 342 22.80 -6.74 21.47
N GLU A 343 22.66 -6.25 22.69
CA GLU A 343 23.34 -6.79 23.89
C GLU A 343 22.66 -8.06 24.41
N HIS A 344 21.34 -8.16 24.27
CA HIS A 344 20.53 -9.24 24.83
C HIS A 344 19.82 -10.04 23.71
N SER A 345 20.54 -10.44 22.66
CA SER A 345 19.97 -11.10 21.47
C SER A 345 19.22 -12.40 21.78
N ARG A 346 19.54 -13.06 22.88
CA ARG A 346 18.85 -14.27 23.37
C ARG A 346 17.39 -14.02 23.75
N GLU A 347 17.01 -12.77 24.01
CA GLU A 347 15.65 -12.35 24.34
C GLU A 347 14.75 -12.16 23.09
N MET A 348 15.33 -12.16 21.90
CA MET A 348 14.54 -12.18 20.66
C MET A 348 13.82 -13.52 20.48
N PRO A 349 12.63 -13.53 19.84
CA PRO A 349 11.96 -14.78 19.49
C PRO A 349 12.87 -15.71 18.64
N PRO A 350 12.75 -17.04 18.79
CA PRO A 350 13.65 -18.02 18.13
C PRO A 350 13.79 -17.80 16.62
N ARG A 351 12.71 -17.42 15.94
CA ARG A 351 12.70 -17.18 14.48
C ARG A 351 13.64 -16.05 14.03
N TYR A 352 13.86 -15.02 14.85
CA TYR A 352 14.79 -13.93 14.55
C TYR A 352 16.21 -14.28 15.01
N ARG A 353 16.30 -14.89 16.16
CA ARG A 353 17.57 -15.37 16.72
C ARG A 353 18.28 -16.38 15.81
N GLY A 354 17.54 -17.31 15.21
CA GLY A 354 18.09 -18.29 14.26
C GLY A 354 18.61 -17.69 12.95
N ARG A 355 18.33 -16.41 12.68
CA ARG A 355 18.82 -15.70 11.49
C ARG A 355 20.09 -14.87 11.75
N VAL A 356 20.52 -14.75 12.99
CA VAL A 356 21.70 -13.94 13.35
C VAL A 356 22.97 -14.40 12.64
N GLU A 357 23.16 -15.71 12.50
CA GLU A 357 24.31 -16.27 11.78
C GLU A 357 24.33 -15.90 10.28
N SER A 358 23.18 -15.91 9.63
CA SER A 358 23.08 -15.69 8.17
C SER A 358 22.92 -14.23 7.78
N LEU A 359 22.25 -13.40 8.61
CA LEU A 359 21.90 -12.02 8.29
C LEU A 359 22.67 -10.98 9.11
N GLY A 360 23.39 -11.41 10.13
CA GLY A 360 24.02 -10.53 11.12
C GLY A 360 23.06 -10.11 12.25
N LEU A 361 23.64 -9.77 13.40
CA LEU A 361 22.91 -9.43 14.61
C LEU A 361 22.04 -8.19 14.44
N ARG A 362 22.63 -7.09 13.97
CA ARG A 362 21.93 -5.79 13.86
C ARG A 362 20.76 -5.85 12.87
N ARG A 363 20.93 -6.54 11.72
CA ARG A 363 19.86 -6.78 10.77
C ARG A 363 18.75 -7.63 11.37
N SER A 364 19.07 -8.68 12.11
CA SER A 364 18.08 -9.53 12.78
C SER A 364 17.28 -8.79 13.87
N VAL A 365 17.96 -7.89 14.61
CA VAL A 365 17.30 -6.99 15.57
C VAL A 365 16.37 -6.01 14.87
N ALA A 366 16.82 -5.39 13.77
CA ALA A 366 15.97 -4.49 12.98
C ALA A 366 14.74 -5.20 12.41
N ASP A 367 14.90 -6.41 11.85
CA ASP A 367 13.77 -7.23 11.36
C ASP A 367 12.76 -7.53 12.48
N TYR A 368 13.24 -7.79 13.69
CA TYR A 368 12.37 -8.03 14.83
C TYR A 368 11.63 -6.77 15.27
N ILE A 369 12.33 -5.64 15.42
CA ILE A 369 11.73 -4.37 15.81
C ILE A 369 10.76 -3.87 14.73
N ALA A 370 11.12 -3.92 13.45
CA ALA A 370 10.24 -3.54 12.35
C ALA A 370 8.94 -4.37 12.31
N GLY A 371 9.00 -5.61 12.81
CA GLY A 371 7.83 -6.46 12.98
C GLY A 371 6.94 -6.12 14.19
N MET A 372 7.30 -5.19 15.05
CA MET A 372 6.49 -4.78 16.20
C MET A 372 5.34 -3.85 15.76
N THR A 373 4.32 -3.76 16.60
CA THR A 373 3.32 -2.67 16.57
C THR A 373 3.76 -1.57 17.54
N ASP A 374 3.23 -0.37 17.39
CA ASP A 374 3.56 0.77 18.26
C ASP A 374 3.26 0.42 19.73
N ARG A 375 2.09 -0.17 19.98
CA ARG A 375 1.70 -0.63 21.30
C ARG A 375 2.66 -1.69 21.88
N PHE A 376 3.14 -2.61 21.03
CA PHE A 376 4.09 -3.64 21.49
C PHE A 376 5.44 -3.01 21.80
N LEU A 377 5.95 -2.13 20.95
CA LEU A 377 7.19 -1.40 21.17
C LEU A 377 7.15 -0.63 22.50
N ASN A 378 6.12 0.21 22.71
CA ASN A 378 5.98 1.01 23.93
C ASN A 378 5.93 0.12 25.21
N ARG A 379 5.23 -1.02 25.14
CA ARG A 379 5.20 -2.00 26.24
C ARG A 379 6.58 -2.61 26.49
N ASP A 380 7.31 -2.94 25.44
CA ASP A 380 8.61 -3.61 25.53
C ASP A 380 9.69 -2.63 26.03
N VAL A 381 9.63 -1.34 25.63
CA VAL A 381 10.45 -0.25 26.18
C VAL A 381 10.26 -0.15 27.70
N ARG A 382 9.01 -0.04 28.18
CA ARG A 382 8.73 0.02 29.63
C ARG A 382 9.21 -1.20 30.39
N ARG A 383 9.13 -2.36 29.79
CA ARG A 383 9.54 -3.64 30.43
C ARG A 383 11.05 -3.79 30.54
N ARG A 384 11.80 -3.25 29.58
CA ARG A 384 13.22 -3.54 29.42
C ARG A 384 14.12 -2.39 29.84
N LEU A 385 13.61 -1.18 29.77
CA LEU A 385 14.40 0.04 29.97
C LEU A 385 13.92 0.88 31.14
N GLY A 386 12.71 0.67 31.61
CA GLY A 386 12.15 1.44 32.72
C GLY A 386 11.27 0.69 33.58
#